data_ddc9dabdacd958d626bb0891e930e18c
#
_entry.id   ddc9dabdacd958d626bb0891e930e18c
#
_cell.length_a   1.000
_cell.length_b   1.000
_cell.length_c   1.000
_cell.angle_alpha   90.00
_cell.angle_beta   90.00
_cell.angle_gamma   90.00
#
_symmetry.space_group_name_H-M   'P 1'
#
loop_
_entity.id
_entity.type
_entity.pdbx_description
1 polymer ?
#
loop_
_entity_poly.entity_id
_entity_poly.type
_entity_poly.pdbx_seq_one_letter_code
_entity_poly.pdbx_strand_id
1 'polypeptide(L)'
;MPRRFNHMELTLPKGALAAAREDIRAFYADLFGWDALDVPILKQTGLLLRTDPETSQFLLLTEQRAHLSSPGFDHLGMLCDSRAEVDELLRRAKEWQERDARVEIKEYEDLVTGPVTTHAFCHTRS
;
A
#
# COMPACT_ATOMS: atom_id res chain seq x y z
N MET A 1 -9.26 17.94 20.48
CA MET A 1 -8.04 17.63 19.71
C MET A 1 -8.35 16.70 18.57
N PRO A 2 -8.02 17.07 17.34
CA PRO A 2 -8.16 16.16 16.23
C PRO A 2 -7.22 14.95 16.41
N ARG A 3 -7.69 13.80 16.00
CA ARG A 3 -6.90 12.55 16.03
C ARG A 3 -6.50 12.20 14.62
N ARG A 4 -5.33 11.59 14.49
CA ARG A 4 -4.82 11.10 13.21
C ARG A 4 -4.69 9.59 13.27
N PHE A 5 -4.72 8.97 12.11
CA PHE A 5 -4.40 7.56 12.02
C PHE A 5 -2.93 7.38 12.36
N ASN A 6 -2.61 6.30 13.07
CA ASN A 6 -1.23 5.95 13.36
C ASN A 6 -0.75 4.85 12.41
N HIS A 7 -1.44 3.73 12.41
CA HIS A 7 -1.04 2.62 11.55
C HIS A 7 -2.22 1.72 11.22
N MET A 8 -2.00 0.88 10.23
CA MET A 8 -2.90 -0.20 9.88
C MET A 8 -2.07 -1.47 9.71
N GLU A 9 -2.47 -2.55 10.35
CA GLU A 9 -1.86 -3.84 10.15
C GLU A 9 -2.62 -4.61 9.08
N LEU A 10 -1.88 -5.09 8.09
CA LEU A 10 -2.40 -5.92 7.01
C LEU A 10 -1.80 -7.31 7.13
N THR A 11 -2.64 -8.31 7.23
CA THR A 11 -2.20 -9.68 7.42
C THR A 11 -2.20 -10.44 6.10
N LEU A 12 -1.13 -11.15 5.84
CA LEU A 12 -0.95 -11.99 4.64
C LEU A 12 -1.01 -13.46 5.04
N PRO A 13 -1.28 -14.35 4.07
CA PRO A 13 -1.18 -15.78 4.33
C PRO A 13 0.21 -16.18 4.81
N LYS A 14 0.29 -17.27 5.58
CA LYS A 14 1.56 -17.82 6.05
C LYS A 14 2.50 -18.06 4.87
N GLY A 15 3.73 -17.56 4.99
CA GLY A 15 4.76 -17.70 3.97
C GLY A 15 4.73 -16.62 2.87
N ALA A 16 3.62 -15.91 2.70
CA ALA A 16 3.49 -14.93 1.61
C ALA A 16 4.41 -13.73 1.79
N LEU A 17 4.52 -13.20 3.01
CA LEU A 17 5.41 -12.08 3.28
C LEU A 17 6.88 -12.49 3.13
N ALA A 18 7.25 -13.65 3.67
CA ALA A 18 8.61 -14.14 3.55
C ALA A 18 9.01 -14.32 2.08
N ALA A 19 8.10 -14.85 1.26
CA ALA A 19 8.36 -15.08 -0.16
C ALA A 19 8.47 -13.79 -0.98
N ALA A 20 7.69 -12.77 -0.63
CA ALA A 20 7.57 -11.54 -1.43
C ALA A 20 8.21 -10.31 -0.77
N ARG A 21 8.91 -10.47 0.35
CA ARG A 21 9.42 -9.36 1.16
C ARG A 21 10.20 -8.33 0.34
N GLU A 22 11.18 -8.77 -0.42
CA GLU A 22 12.02 -7.86 -1.19
C GLU A 22 11.26 -7.21 -2.35
N ASP A 23 10.34 -7.93 -2.98
CA ASP A 23 9.51 -7.39 -4.06
C ASP A 23 8.56 -6.31 -3.52
N ILE A 24 7.98 -6.54 -2.35
CA ILE A 24 7.11 -5.57 -1.69
C ILE A 24 7.91 -4.31 -1.32
N ARG A 25 9.08 -4.51 -0.73
CA ARG A 25 9.98 -3.41 -0.37
C ARG A 25 10.31 -2.55 -1.59
N ALA A 26 10.72 -3.18 -2.67
CA ALA A 26 11.09 -2.49 -3.90
C ALA A 26 9.91 -1.74 -4.54
N PHE A 27 8.76 -2.38 -4.57
CA PHE A 27 7.56 -1.78 -5.16
C PHE A 27 7.15 -0.49 -4.44
N TYR A 28 7.03 -0.55 -3.12
CA TYR A 28 6.57 0.63 -2.36
C TYR A 28 7.63 1.72 -2.26
N ALA A 29 8.91 1.37 -2.27
CA ALA A 29 9.98 2.35 -2.32
C ALA A 29 9.98 3.11 -3.65
N ASP A 30 9.86 2.39 -4.75
CA ASP A 30 9.88 3.00 -6.08
C ASP A 30 8.60 3.81 -6.36
N LEU A 31 7.44 3.24 -6.06
CA LEU A 31 6.16 3.86 -6.40
C LEU A 31 5.83 5.04 -5.50
N PHE A 32 5.97 4.88 -4.18
CA PHE A 32 5.56 5.88 -3.21
C PHE A 32 6.70 6.54 -2.45
N GLY A 33 7.93 6.07 -2.62
CA GLY A 33 9.07 6.59 -1.86
C GLY A 33 9.05 6.15 -0.39
N TRP A 34 8.37 5.07 -0.07
CA TRP A 34 8.27 4.59 1.31
C TRP A 34 9.44 3.68 1.66
N ASP A 35 10.07 3.96 2.80
CA ASP A 35 11.07 3.06 3.36
C ASP A 35 10.40 1.86 4.02
N ALA A 36 11.10 0.74 4.02
CA ALA A 36 10.63 -0.47 4.68
C ALA A 36 11.61 -0.92 5.74
N LEU A 37 11.08 -1.31 6.91
CA LEU A 37 11.87 -1.80 8.05
C LEU A 37 11.38 -3.18 8.44
N ASP A 38 12.33 -4.08 8.70
CA ASP A 38 12.01 -5.37 9.32
C ASP A 38 11.82 -5.14 10.82
N VAL A 39 10.69 -5.59 11.34
CA VAL A 39 10.37 -5.42 12.77
C VAL A 39 10.00 -6.75 13.40
N PRO A 40 10.61 -7.10 14.56
CA PRO A 40 10.21 -8.29 15.30
C PRO A 40 8.87 -8.03 15.99
N ILE A 41 7.89 -8.88 15.73
CA ILE A 41 6.57 -8.75 16.34
C ILE A 41 5.90 -10.11 16.38
N LEU A 42 5.28 -10.44 17.52
CA LEU A 42 4.50 -11.67 17.69
C LEU A 42 5.20 -12.92 17.15
N LYS A 43 6.47 -13.09 17.51
CA LYS A 43 7.30 -14.25 17.13
C LYS A 43 7.57 -14.38 15.63
N GLN A 44 7.47 -13.28 14.89
CA GLN A 44 7.81 -13.24 13.47
C GLN A 44 8.52 -11.94 13.14
N THR A 45 9.00 -11.82 11.91
CA THR A 45 9.56 -10.57 11.41
C THR A 45 8.55 -9.95 10.46
N GLY A 46 7.88 -8.90 10.92
CA GLY A 46 6.98 -8.11 10.10
C GLY A 46 7.73 -7.13 9.21
N LEU A 47 7.02 -6.53 8.26
CA LEU A 47 7.55 -5.47 7.41
C LEU A 47 6.77 -4.20 7.67
N LEU A 48 7.44 -3.17 8.14
CA LEU A 48 6.84 -1.87 8.40
C LEU A 48 7.15 -0.94 7.24
N LEU A 49 6.11 -0.40 6.61
CA LEU A 49 6.25 0.57 5.53
C LEU A 49 6.01 1.97 6.11
N ARG A 50 7.06 2.78 6.12
CA ARG A 50 6.98 4.15 6.63
C ARG A 50 6.41 5.06 5.56
N THR A 51 5.28 5.68 5.83
CA THR A 51 4.63 6.58 4.88
C THR A 51 5.08 8.03 5.05
N ASP A 52 5.77 8.33 6.16
CA ASP A 52 6.37 9.64 6.41
C ASP A 52 7.71 9.50 7.15
N PRO A 53 8.59 10.52 7.11
CA PRO A 53 9.91 10.45 7.73
C PRO A 53 9.88 10.26 9.25
N GLU A 54 8.84 10.76 9.91
CA GLU A 54 8.71 10.68 11.37
C GLU A 54 8.13 9.35 11.83
N THR A 55 7.71 8.51 10.92
CA THR A 55 7.01 7.24 11.21
C THR A 55 5.76 7.47 12.07
N SER A 56 5.08 8.61 11.83
CA SER A 56 3.86 8.93 12.54
C SER A 56 2.67 8.13 12.01
N GLN A 57 2.73 7.73 10.74
CA GLN A 57 1.78 6.84 10.10
C GLN A 57 2.56 5.76 9.34
N PHE A 58 2.09 4.54 9.42
CA PHE A 58 2.76 3.42 8.74
C PHE A 58 1.79 2.27 8.47
N LEU A 59 2.19 1.41 7.56
CA LEU A 59 1.53 0.13 7.33
C LEU A 59 2.43 -0.96 7.90
N LEU A 60 1.84 -1.90 8.62
CA LEU A 60 2.55 -3.05 9.15
C LEU A 60 2.05 -4.30 8.44
N LEU A 61 2.94 -5.01 7.79
CA LEU A 61 2.62 -6.26 7.12
C LEU A 61 3.10 -7.42 7.97
N THR A 62 2.20 -8.36 8.26
CA THR A 62 2.50 -9.56 9.03
C THR A 62 1.85 -10.77 8.36
N GLU A 63 2.18 -11.96 8.85
CA GLU A 63 1.58 -13.18 8.37
C GLU A 63 0.66 -13.77 9.44
N GLN A 64 -0.49 -14.25 9.00
CA GLN A 64 -1.44 -14.88 9.91
C GLN A 64 -2.27 -15.91 9.14
N ARG A 65 -2.61 -17.00 9.82
CA ARG A 65 -3.44 -18.04 9.21
C ARG A 65 -4.80 -17.49 8.79
N ALA A 66 -5.45 -16.74 9.68
CA ALA A 66 -6.69 -16.02 9.38
C ALA A 66 -6.35 -14.61 8.91
N HIS A 67 -5.89 -14.51 7.67
CA HIS A 67 -5.40 -13.25 7.10
C HIS A 67 -6.52 -12.39 6.52
N LEU A 68 -6.20 -11.12 6.32
CA LEU A 68 -7.12 -10.16 5.72
C LEU A 68 -7.41 -10.54 4.26
N SER A 69 -8.67 -10.45 3.89
CA SER A 69 -9.12 -10.61 2.51
C SER A 69 -10.08 -9.49 2.18
N SER A 70 -9.95 -8.94 1.00
CA SER A 70 -10.78 -7.81 0.56
C SER A 70 -11.39 -8.11 -0.81
N PRO A 71 -12.42 -8.98 -0.85
CA PRO A 71 -13.03 -9.38 -2.13
C PRO A 71 -13.94 -8.30 -2.74
N GLY A 72 -14.31 -7.28 -1.99
CA GLY A 72 -15.19 -6.21 -2.43
C GLY A 72 -14.45 -4.91 -2.70
N PHE A 73 -15.00 -3.82 -2.19
CA PHE A 73 -14.46 -2.48 -2.41
C PHE A 73 -13.59 -1.95 -1.26
N ASP A 74 -13.26 -2.80 -0.31
CA ASP A 74 -12.41 -2.37 0.80
C ASP A 74 -11.02 -1.99 0.30
N HIS A 75 -10.55 -0.82 0.68
CA HIS A 75 -9.28 -0.29 0.20
C HIS A 75 -8.72 0.75 1.16
N LEU A 76 -7.45 1.08 0.99
CA LEU A 76 -6.79 2.18 1.67
C LEU A 76 -6.54 3.30 0.66
N GLY A 77 -6.99 4.51 1.00
CA GLY A 77 -6.77 5.67 0.16
C GLY A 77 -5.59 6.49 0.61
N MET A 78 -4.82 6.98 -0.35
CA MET A 78 -3.69 7.87 -0.09
C MET A 78 -3.98 9.23 -0.73
N LEU A 79 -3.62 10.29 -0.01
CA LEU A 79 -3.81 11.65 -0.50
C LEU A 79 -2.58 12.13 -1.24
N CYS A 80 -2.78 12.65 -2.45
CA CYS A 80 -1.75 13.35 -3.21
C CYS A 80 -2.06 14.85 -3.26
N ASP A 81 -1.04 15.66 -3.44
CA ASP A 81 -1.20 17.11 -3.44
C ASP A 81 -1.76 17.65 -4.74
N SER A 82 -1.67 16.90 -5.84
CA SER A 82 -2.12 17.34 -7.15
C SER A 82 -2.58 16.19 -8.03
N ARG A 83 -3.36 16.51 -9.04
CA ARG A 83 -3.75 15.56 -10.09
C ARG A 83 -2.52 15.03 -10.84
N ALA A 84 -1.55 15.89 -11.09
CA ALA A 84 -0.33 15.49 -11.79
C ALA A 84 0.43 14.41 -11.02
N GLU A 85 0.44 14.49 -9.70
CA GLU A 85 1.07 13.49 -8.84
C GLU A 85 0.35 12.14 -8.95
N VAL A 86 -0.98 12.14 -8.97
CA VAL A 86 -1.78 10.93 -9.17
C VAL A 86 -1.49 10.30 -10.53
N ASP A 87 -1.43 11.11 -11.59
CA ASP A 87 -1.16 10.64 -12.94
C ASP A 87 0.24 10.03 -13.05
N GLU A 88 1.24 10.61 -12.38
CA GLU A 88 2.60 10.07 -12.35
C GLU A 88 2.68 8.74 -11.61
N LEU A 89 1.96 8.61 -10.49
CA LEU A 89 1.88 7.35 -9.77
C LEU A 89 1.24 6.26 -10.63
N LEU A 90 0.19 6.60 -11.36
CA LEU A 90 -0.46 5.66 -12.27
C LEU A 90 0.48 5.21 -13.38
N ARG A 91 1.24 6.14 -13.95
CA ARG A 91 2.25 5.83 -14.98
C ARG A 91 3.29 4.85 -14.47
N ARG A 92 3.83 5.09 -13.28
CA ARG A 92 4.80 4.20 -12.65
C ARG A 92 4.21 2.84 -12.32
N ALA A 93 2.97 2.82 -11.84
CA ALA A 93 2.27 1.57 -11.53
C ALA A 93 2.12 0.71 -12.80
N LYS A 94 1.84 1.33 -13.95
CA LYS A 94 1.75 0.62 -15.22
C LYS A 94 3.09 0.02 -15.65
N GLU A 95 4.20 0.70 -15.39
CA GLU A 95 5.53 0.15 -15.64
C GLU A 95 5.79 -1.08 -14.75
N TRP A 96 5.38 -1.02 -13.48
CA TRP A 96 5.49 -2.16 -12.58
C TRP A 96 4.62 -3.33 -13.03
N GLN A 97 3.42 -3.06 -13.51
CA GLN A 97 2.51 -4.09 -14.01
C GLN A 97 3.14 -4.89 -15.17
N GLU A 98 3.90 -4.22 -16.04
CA GLU A 98 4.60 -4.88 -17.14
C GLU A 98 5.66 -5.87 -16.64
N ARG A 99 6.27 -5.60 -15.48
CA ARG A 99 7.31 -6.44 -14.90
C ARG A 99 6.79 -7.46 -13.90
N ASP A 100 5.62 -7.20 -13.30
CA ASP A 100 5.09 -8.01 -12.21
C ASP A 100 3.57 -8.11 -12.33
N ALA A 101 3.11 -9.31 -12.68
CA ALA A 101 1.68 -9.58 -12.89
C ALA A 101 0.85 -9.49 -11.62
N ARG A 102 1.47 -9.42 -10.44
CA ARG A 102 0.75 -9.24 -9.18
C ARG A 102 0.23 -7.81 -9.02
N VAL A 103 0.77 -6.87 -9.79
CA VAL A 103 0.27 -5.49 -9.79
C VAL A 103 -0.99 -5.42 -10.64
N GLU A 104 -2.10 -5.11 -10.01
CA GLU A 104 -3.37 -4.91 -10.70
C GLU A 104 -3.74 -3.45 -10.65
N ILE A 105 -4.20 -2.93 -11.79
CA ILE A 105 -4.57 -1.53 -11.92
C ILE A 105 -6.01 -1.46 -12.39
N LYS A 106 -6.79 -0.67 -11.68
CA LYS A 106 -8.15 -0.30 -12.11
C LYS A 106 -8.20 1.21 -12.20
N GLU A 107 -8.59 1.71 -13.36
CA GLU A 107 -8.74 3.14 -13.58
C GLU A 107 -10.23 3.47 -13.48
N TYR A 108 -10.51 4.52 -12.73
CA TYR A 108 -11.87 5.01 -12.52
C TYR A 108 -11.98 6.44 -13.02
N GLU A 109 -13.18 6.84 -13.36
CA GLU A 109 -13.47 8.25 -13.56
C GLU A 109 -13.36 9.00 -12.25
N ASP A 110 -13.05 10.30 -12.34
CA ASP A 110 -12.99 11.14 -11.15
C ASP A 110 -14.34 11.16 -10.47
N LEU A 111 -14.34 10.91 -9.18
CA LEU A 111 -15.53 10.94 -8.35
C LEU A 111 -15.46 12.13 -7.41
N VAL A 112 -16.40 13.05 -7.56
CA VAL A 112 -16.49 14.24 -6.70
C VAL A 112 -17.62 14.03 -5.71
N THR A 113 -17.27 13.99 -4.41
CA THR A 113 -18.24 13.85 -3.34
C THR A 113 -18.03 14.98 -2.34
N GLY A 114 -18.80 16.08 -2.49
CA GLY A 114 -18.59 17.25 -1.65
C GLY A 114 -17.18 17.82 -1.83
N PRO A 115 -16.39 17.95 -0.75
CA PRO A 115 -15.05 18.52 -0.84
C PRO A 115 -13.97 17.55 -1.34
N VAL A 116 -14.32 16.32 -1.66
CA VAL A 116 -13.35 15.27 -2.00
C VAL A 116 -13.50 14.85 -3.45
N THR A 117 -12.38 14.81 -4.17
CA THR A 117 -12.30 14.23 -5.50
C THR A 117 -11.38 13.02 -5.45
N THR A 118 -11.88 11.88 -5.90
CA THR A 118 -11.13 10.62 -5.91
C THR A 118 -10.72 10.27 -7.34
N HIS A 119 -9.45 9.92 -7.50
CA HIS A 119 -8.88 9.56 -8.79
C HIS A 119 -8.50 8.07 -8.81
N ALA A 120 -8.09 7.62 -9.99
CA ALA A 120 -7.66 6.25 -10.22
C ALA A 120 -6.51 5.82 -9.30
N PHE A 121 -6.41 4.54 -9.02
CA PHE A 121 -5.35 3.98 -8.23
C PHE A 121 -5.09 2.51 -8.59
N CYS A 122 -4.06 1.94 -7.98
CA CYS A 122 -3.71 0.54 -8.19
C CYS A 122 -3.58 -0.20 -6.85
N HIS A 123 -3.56 -1.52 -6.94
CA HIS A 123 -3.24 -2.34 -5.79
C HIS A 123 -2.44 -3.57 -6.22
N THR A 124 -1.80 -4.21 -5.26
CA THR A 124 -1.05 -5.44 -5.50
C THR A 124 -1.80 -6.62 -4.92
N ARG A 125 -1.68 -7.75 -5.57
CA ARG A 125 -2.08 -9.03 -4.98
C ARG A 125 -0.91 -9.62 -4.23
N SER A 126 -1.18 -10.09 -3.07
CA SER A 126 -0.21 -10.86 -2.29
C SER A 126 -0.30 -12.34 -2.61
#